data_02eaacfe0bcfb03d7ecdb2c701f94749
#
_entry.id   02eaacfe0bcfb03d7ecdb2c701f94749
#
_cell.length_a   1.000
_cell.length_b   1.000
_cell.length_c   1.000
_cell.angle_alpha   90.00
_cell.angle_beta   90.00
_cell.angle_gamma   90.00
#
_symmetry.space_group_name_H-M   'P 1'
#
loop_
_entity.id
_entity.type
_entity.pdbx_description
1 polymer ?
#
loop_
_entity_poly.entity_id
_entity_poly.type
_entity_poly.pdbx_seq_one_letter_code
_entity_poly.pdbx_strand_id
1 'polypeptide(L)'
;MKVILFGTGNYYRQSKAYIDMTQVICFVDNDPKKTGAMLDGKKIMTPKEADFTNCDYVLVLVMRYQSILEQLSALGVSRDKIKLYPDLDDLFEVKPCICSEGKQYDFTQWAANRPEKKVMLICHELTRNGVSVVLMHVAQVLKRMGYCPLMSALLEGELLEELQENHIDYIPQIHLFYGGRQFADFIGKMEFIIVGTIGIADVVWRIAHIEVPVVWWIHESNDKDFHDFPLLVRNNVYYYAGGKRVVECFKKHYPYLSVEKMLYYLPDNRVETKCRDAIFRIGIIGLIYPRKAQDIFVEAVKKIPAEKKNAISFEIVGKYIEPVIDMDKVLKENPEIQYIGEMSQRALNDYFAGLDLLVCPSRDDPMPVVVTQAMQYGIPCIVSDQVGQSEYIIDGKNGFVFPTENIKALKEKIIYCIDHKDILSDIGQESRKIYENYFSVEAMEENLLRIEDRVRR
;
A
#
# COMPACT_ATOMS: atom_id res chain seq x y z
N MET A 1 -34.88 15.01 6.51
CA MET A 1 -34.21 13.71 6.64
C MET A 1 -33.49 13.63 7.97
N LYS A 2 -33.51 12.47 8.65
CA LYS A 2 -32.85 12.25 9.95
C LYS A 2 -31.80 11.15 9.79
N VAL A 3 -30.53 11.47 10.04
CA VAL A 3 -29.40 10.55 9.80
C VAL A 3 -28.64 10.30 11.11
N ILE A 4 -28.28 9.04 11.36
CA ILE A 4 -27.30 8.65 12.37
C ILE A 4 -25.97 8.39 11.66
N LEU A 5 -24.88 8.96 12.16
CA LEU A 5 -23.54 8.74 11.63
C LEU A 5 -22.82 7.69 12.48
N PHE A 6 -22.45 6.54 11.87
CA PHE A 6 -21.71 5.49 12.55
C PHE A 6 -20.22 5.57 12.17
N GLY A 7 -19.38 5.90 13.15
CA GLY A 7 -17.95 6.13 13.00
C GLY A 7 -17.58 7.62 13.10
N THR A 8 -16.61 7.91 13.98
CA THR A 8 -16.11 9.27 14.28
C THR A 8 -14.65 9.46 13.88
N GLY A 9 -14.14 8.55 13.06
CA GLY A 9 -12.74 8.50 12.61
C GLY A 9 -12.44 9.38 11.39
N ASN A 10 -11.40 8.98 10.64
CA ASN A 10 -10.91 9.75 9.49
C ASN A 10 -11.96 9.94 8.39
N TYR A 11 -12.77 8.92 8.10
CA TYR A 11 -13.85 9.04 7.10
C TYR A 11 -14.84 10.15 7.41
N TYR A 12 -15.25 10.26 8.70
CA TYR A 12 -16.09 11.38 9.11
C TYR A 12 -15.36 12.72 8.93
N ARG A 13 -14.13 12.84 9.42
CA ARG A 13 -13.38 14.10 9.36
C ARG A 13 -13.24 14.64 7.95
N GLN A 14 -13.00 13.77 6.98
CA GLN A 14 -12.85 14.14 5.58
C GLN A 14 -14.19 14.39 4.88
N SER A 15 -15.25 13.71 5.29
CA SER A 15 -16.59 13.89 4.72
C SER A 15 -17.39 15.03 5.36
N LYS A 16 -16.93 15.53 6.49
CA LYS A 16 -17.64 16.52 7.32
C LYS A 16 -18.13 17.75 6.56
N ALA A 17 -17.34 18.27 5.62
CA ALA A 17 -17.69 19.46 4.85
C ALA A 17 -18.93 19.27 3.97
N TYR A 18 -19.30 18.03 3.65
CA TYR A 18 -20.44 17.68 2.80
C TYR A 18 -21.65 17.21 3.57
N ILE A 19 -21.53 17.02 4.90
CA ILE A 19 -22.61 16.52 5.75
C ILE A 19 -23.38 17.69 6.32
N ASP A 20 -24.66 17.77 5.99
CA ASP A 20 -25.57 18.73 6.65
C ASP A 20 -25.86 18.28 8.08
N MET A 21 -25.13 18.85 9.02
CA MET A 21 -25.25 18.55 10.46
C MET A 21 -26.65 18.87 11.07
N THR A 22 -27.49 19.62 10.37
CA THR A 22 -28.89 19.85 10.84
C THR A 22 -29.73 18.57 10.71
N GLN A 23 -29.39 17.70 9.78
CA GLN A 23 -30.04 16.41 9.54
C GLN A 23 -29.47 15.27 10.41
N VAL A 24 -28.33 15.47 11.06
CA VAL A 24 -27.69 14.48 11.92
C VAL A 24 -28.32 14.48 13.31
N ILE A 25 -28.77 13.31 13.76
CA ILE A 25 -29.33 13.11 15.09
C ILE A 25 -28.22 12.97 16.13
N CYS A 26 -27.34 11.99 15.92
CA CYS A 26 -26.22 11.65 16.80
C CYS A 26 -25.12 10.94 16.03
N PHE A 27 -23.98 10.78 16.68
CA PHE A 27 -22.96 9.83 16.28
C PHE A 27 -23.10 8.51 17.02
N VAL A 28 -22.66 7.44 16.40
CA VAL A 28 -22.48 6.11 17.01
C VAL A 28 -21.03 5.69 16.81
N ASP A 29 -20.39 5.21 17.87
CA ASP A 29 -19.02 4.69 17.78
C ASP A 29 -18.88 3.48 18.72
N ASN A 30 -18.09 2.48 18.29
CA ASN A 30 -17.82 1.27 19.11
C ASN A 30 -16.74 1.53 20.17
N ASP A 31 -16.00 2.62 20.10
CA ASP A 31 -14.99 2.97 21.10
C ASP A 31 -15.65 3.55 22.37
N PRO A 32 -15.61 2.80 23.49
CA PRO A 32 -16.24 3.25 24.73
C PRO A 32 -15.62 4.54 25.31
N LYS A 33 -14.38 4.86 24.92
CA LYS A 33 -13.70 6.10 25.36
C LYS A 33 -14.29 7.36 24.75
N LYS A 34 -15.03 7.23 23.66
CA LYS A 34 -15.68 8.35 22.98
C LYS A 34 -17.13 8.56 23.40
N THR A 35 -17.74 7.55 24.03
CA THR A 35 -19.15 7.57 24.42
C THR A 35 -19.46 8.72 25.37
N GLY A 36 -20.55 9.42 25.12
CA GLY A 36 -21.00 10.56 25.91
C GLY A 36 -20.35 11.89 25.52
N ALA A 37 -19.25 11.89 24.75
CA ALA A 37 -18.63 13.11 24.25
C ALA A 37 -19.50 13.80 23.19
N MET A 38 -19.25 15.08 22.99
CA MET A 38 -19.89 15.90 21.94
C MET A 38 -18.89 16.02 20.75
N LEU A 39 -19.38 15.81 19.56
CA LEU A 39 -18.64 16.02 18.32
C LEU A 39 -19.51 16.86 17.37
N ASP A 40 -19.01 18.01 16.95
CA ASP A 40 -19.72 18.94 16.07
C ASP A 40 -21.20 19.24 16.54
N GLY A 41 -21.38 19.41 17.84
CA GLY A 41 -22.68 19.70 18.45
C GLY A 41 -23.63 18.51 18.61
N LYS A 42 -23.19 17.28 18.28
CA LYS A 42 -23.97 16.05 18.42
C LYS A 42 -23.30 15.08 19.39
N LYS A 43 -24.13 14.32 20.13
CA LYS A 43 -23.65 13.35 21.12
C LYS A 43 -23.13 12.09 20.43
N ILE A 44 -22.05 11.54 20.96
CA ILE A 44 -21.55 10.20 20.58
C ILE A 44 -22.20 9.19 21.51
N MET A 45 -22.83 8.18 20.94
CA MET A 45 -23.54 7.11 21.65
C MET A 45 -22.94 5.76 21.31
N THR A 46 -23.12 4.78 22.19
CA THR A 46 -22.86 3.37 21.82
C THR A 46 -23.97 2.87 20.89
N PRO A 47 -23.74 1.80 20.11
CA PRO A 47 -24.78 1.20 19.27
C PRO A 47 -26.02 0.72 20.04
N LYS A 48 -25.86 0.36 21.34
CA LYS A 48 -26.99 -0.06 22.19
C LYS A 48 -27.83 1.09 22.74
N GLU A 49 -27.24 2.28 22.85
CA GLU A 49 -27.92 3.49 23.35
C GLU A 49 -28.65 4.27 22.26
N ALA A 50 -28.24 4.07 20.99
CA ALA A 50 -28.80 4.81 19.87
C ALA A 50 -30.20 4.31 19.52
N ASP A 51 -31.13 5.23 19.30
CA ASP A 51 -32.48 4.94 18.82
C ASP A 51 -32.52 4.93 17.28
N PHE A 52 -32.33 3.76 16.70
CA PHE A 52 -32.40 3.55 15.26
C PHE A 52 -33.84 3.54 14.71
N THR A 53 -34.85 3.55 15.54
CA THR A 53 -36.26 3.58 15.05
C THR A 53 -36.64 4.98 14.57
N ASN A 54 -36.03 6.02 15.12
CA ASN A 54 -36.33 7.42 14.84
C ASN A 54 -35.38 8.04 13.79
N CYS A 55 -34.72 7.25 12.97
CA CYS A 55 -33.90 7.74 11.86
C CYS A 55 -34.39 7.21 10.51
N ASP A 56 -34.17 8.01 9.47
CA ASP A 56 -34.41 7.61 8.08
C ASP A 56 -33.26 6.72 7.59
N TYR A 57 -32.01 7.10 7.92
CA TYR A 57 -30.80 6.40 7.49
C TYR A 57 -29.75 6.32 8.59
N VAL A 58 -28.91 5.27 8.51
CA VAL A 58 -27.65 5.11 9.24
C VAL A 58 -26.53 5.14 8.23
N LEU A 59 -25.70 6.19 8.23
CA LEU A 59 -24.54 6.32 7.36
C LEU A 59 -23.29 5.79 8.08
N VAL A 60 -22.71 4.71 7.55
CA VAL A 60 -21.53 4.03 8.11
C VAL A 60 -20.27 4.60 7.48
N LEU A 61 -19.49 5.34 8.27
CA LEU A 61 -18.28 6.06 7.88
C LEU A 61 -17.02 5.32 8.34
N VAL A 62 -16.91 4.03 7.99
CA VAL A 62 -15.74 3.18 8.29
C VAL A 62 -15.42 2.27 7.11
N MET A 63 -14.14 1.96 6.89
CA MET A 63 -13.69 1.10 5.79
C MET A 63 -14.10 -0.37 6.00
N ARG A 64 -13.84 -0.92 7.18
CA ARG A 64 -14.19 -2.31 7.54
C ARG A 64 -15.57 -2.36 8.17
N TYR A 65 -16.60 -2.29 7.36
CA TYR A 65 -17.99 -2.15 7.81
C TYR A 65 -18.75 -3.47 8.02
N GLN A 66 -18.22 -4.64 7.62
CA GLN A 66 -18.96 -5.91 7.68
C GLN A 66 -19.44 -6.25 9.09
N SER A 67 -18.57 -6.18 10.09
CA SER A 67 -18.95 -6.39 11.49
C SER A 67 -19.97 -5.39 12.02
N ILE A 68 -19.99 -4.17 11.45
CA ILE A 68 -20.95 -3.14 11.80
C ILE A 68 -22.30 -3.43 11.14
N LEU A 69 -22.34 -3.95 9.93
CA LEU A 69 -23.57 -4.40 9.28
C LEU A 69 -24.23 -5.51 10.07
N GLU A 70 -23.46 -6.51 10.52
CA GLU A 70 -23.94 -7.58 11.37
C GLU A 70 -24.49 -7.04 12.72
N GLN A 71 -23.76 -6.12 13.34
CA GLN A 71 -24.16 -5.45 14.57
C GLN A 71 -25.47 -4.66 14.41
N LEU A 72 -25.62 -3.87 13.36
CA LEU A 72 -26.83 -3.11 13.07
C LEU A 72 -28.00 -4.02 12.75
N SER A 73 -27.78 -5.12 12.02
CA SER A 73 -28.81 -6.12 11.77
C SER A 73 -29.28 -6.79 13.06
N ALA A 74 -28.36 -7.12 13.97
CA ALA A 74 -28.70 -7.68 15.29
C ALA A 74 -29.48 -6.71 16.18
N LEU A 75 -29.34 -5.40 15.95
CA LEU A 75 -30.10 -4.33 16.60
C LEU A 75 -31.44 -4.02 15.88
N GLY A 76 -31.80 -4.79 14.86
CA GLY A 76 -33.06 -4.65 14.13
C GLY A 76 -33.08 -3.52 13.10
N VAL A 77 -31.93 -2.98 12.71
CA VAL A 77 -31.84 -1.96 11.68
C VAL A 77 -32.03 -2.61 10.32
N SER A 78 -33.04 -2.20 9.57
CA SER A 78 -33.32 -2.70 8.23
C SER A 78 -32.21 -2.31 7.24
N ARG A 79 -31.85 -3.23 6.32
CA ARG A 79 -30.71 -3.04 5.37
C ARG A 79 -30.88 -1.87 4.44
N ASP A 80 -32.12 -1.56 4.06
CA ASP A 80 -32.47 -0.40 3.20
C ASP A 80 -32.22 0.96 3.88
N LYS A 81 -32.21 1.01 5.21
CA LYS A 81 -31.83 2.19 5.97
C LYS A 81 -30.33 2.38 6.11
N ILE A 82 -29.51 1.35 5.85
CA ILE A 82 -28.08 1.43 6.03
C ILE A 82 -27.43 1.90 4.73
N LYS A 83 -26.75 3.05 4.81
CA LYS A 83 -25.90 3.59 3.75
C LYS A 83 -24.45 3.50 4.17
N LEU A 84 -23.56 3.19 3.24
CA LEU A 84 -22.12 3.14 3.48
C LEU A 84 -21.48 4.48 3.09
N TYR A 85 -20.25 4.71 3.52
CA TYR A 85 -19.53 5.96 3.21
C TYR A 85 -19.54 6.32 1.70
N PRO A 86 -19.52 5.36 0.75
CA PRO A 86 -19.61 5.70 -0.67
C PRO A 86 -21.02 6.11 -1.15
N ASP A 87 -22.05 5.96 -0.29
CA ASP A 87 -23.44 6.39 -0.57
C ASP A 87 -23.74 7.79 -0.02
N LEU A 88 -22.70 8.55 0.34
CA LEU A 88 -22.88 9.88 0.96
C LEU A 88 -23.66 10.82 0.04
N ASP A 89 -23.43 10.75 -1.26
CA ASP A 89 -24.12 11.54 -2.29
C ASP A 89 -25.59 11.16 -2.50
N ASP A 90 -26.02 9.98 -2.04
CA ASP A 90 -27.46 9.63 -1.95
C ASP A 90 -28.18 10.44 -0.87
N LEU A 91 -27.45 10.92 0.14
CA LEU A 91 -28.01 11.59 1.31
C LEU A 91 -27.74 13.10 1.34
N PHE A 92 -26.61 13.54 0.79
CA PHE A 92 -26.16 14.92 0.86
C PHE A 92 -25.68 15.42 -0.51
N GLU A 93 -25.83 16.71 -0.80
CA GLU A 93 -25.35 17.30 -2.04
C GLU A 93 -23.82 17.37 -2.06
N VAL A 94 -23.20 16.60 -2.96
CA VAL A 94 -21.75 16.56 -3.15
C VAL A 94 -21.42 17.03 -4.57
N LYS A 95 -20.49 17.97 -4.71
CA LYS A 95 -20.00 18.46 -6.01
C LYS A 95 -18.63 17.89 -6.27
N PRO A 96 -18.51 16.90 -7.19
CA PRO A 96 -17.21 16.32 -7.53
C PRO A 96 -16.32 17.33 -8.26
N CYS A 97 -15.04 17.34 -7.94
CA CYS A 97 -14.04 18.12 -8.67
C CYS A 97 -12.77 17.31 -8.91
N ILE A 98 -12.04 17.69 -9.98
CA ILE A 98 -10.70 17.21 -10.26
C ILE A 98 -9.74 18.35 -10.01
N CYS A 99 -8.70 18.07 -9.23
CA CYS A 99 -7.60 19.00 -9.01
C CYS A 99 -6.51 18.77 -10.06
N SER A 100 -6.15 19.84 -10.78
CA SER A 100 -5.12 19.85 -11.80
C SER A 100 -4.37 21.17 -11.75
N GLU A 101 -3.04 21.14 -11.56
CA GLU A 101 -2.17 22.32 -11.53
C GLU A 101 -2.69 23.45 -10.60
N GLY A 102 -3.17 23.07 -9.42
CA GLY A 102 -3.70 24.00 -8.43
C GLY A 102 -5.10 24.58 -8.73
N LYS A 103 -5.75 24.12 -9.80
CA LYS A 103 -7.13 24.51 -10.17
C LYS A 103 -8.09 23.34 -9.98
N GLN A 104 -9.37 23.68 -9.80
CA GLN A 104 -10.45 22.69 -9.72
C GLN A 104 -11.29 22.74 -10.99
N TYR A 105 -11.65 21.58 -11.50
CA TYR A 105 -12.49 21.37 -12.67
C TYR A 105 -13.63 20.43 -12.33
N ASP A 106 -14.81 20.64 -12.91
CA ASP A 106 -15.81 19.59 -12.96
C ASP A 106 -15.37 18.48 -13.94
N PHE A 107 -16.02 17.32 -13.87
CA PHE A 107 -15.65 16.16 -14.69
C PHE A 107 -15.75 16.42 -16.19
N THR A 108 -16.73 17.20 -16.62
CA THR A 108 -16.95 17.51 -18.06
C THR A 108 -15.89 18.45 -18.58
N GLN A 109 -15.58 19.52 -17.84
CA GLN A 109 -14.56 20.49 -18.19
C GLN A 109 -13.19 19.84 -18.25
N TRP A 110 -12.85 19.00 -17.24
CA TRP A 110 -11.58 18.30 -17.23
C TRP A 110 -11.43 17.38 -18.44
N ALA A 111 -12.46 16.55 -18.71
CA ALA A 111 -12.43 15.60 -19.83
C ALA A 111 -12.35 16.28 -21.20
N ALA A 112 -13.01 17.45 -21.38
CA ALA A 112 -12.97 18.21 -22.63
C ALA A 112 -11.58 18.82 -22.89
N ASN A 113 -10.84 19.16 -21.85
CA ASN A 113 -9.50 19.75 -21.93
C ASN A 113 -8.36 18.72 -22.02
N ARG A 114 -8.66 17.43 -22.12
CA ARG A 114 -7.70 16.32 -22.18
C ARG A 114 -8.04 15.41 -23.37
N PRO A 115 -7.42 15.62 -24.54
CA PRO A 115 -7.67 14.79 -25.72
C PRO A 115 -7.05 13.39 -25.60
N GLU A 116 -6.08 13.20 -24.70
CA GLU A 116 -5.35 11.94 -24.50
C GLU A 116 -6.27 10.84 -23.98
N LYS A 117 -5.86 9.60 -24.16
CA LYS A 117 -6.49 8.43 -23.53
C LYS A 117 -6.39 8.53 -22.02
N LYS A 118 -7.48 8.30 -21.33
CA LYS A 118 -7.60 8.50 -19.88
C LYS A 118 -7.55 7.18 -19.14
N VAL A 119 -6.75 7.13 -18.07
CA VAL A 119 -6.66 5.98 -17.17
C VAL A 119 -6.84 6.47 -15.74
N MET A 120 -7.73 5.82 -15.00
CA MET A 120 -7.95 6.14 -13.60
C MET A 120 -7.21 5.14 -12.71
N LEU A 121 -6.54 5.63 -11.65
CA LEU A 121 -5.85 4.81 -10.66
C LEU A 121 -6.47 5.07 -9.29
N ILE A 122 -6.93 4.03 -8.62
CA ILE A 122 -7.66 4.14 -7.36
C ILE A 122 -6.91 3.36 -6.26
N CYS A 123 -6.59 4.03 -5.15
CA CYS A 123 -6.06 3.42 -3.94
C CYS A 123 -6.95 3.72 -2.71
N HIS A 124 -6.64 3.15 -1.57
CA HIS A 124 -7.43 3.37 -0.36
C HIS A 124 -7.14 4.72 0.30
N GLU A 125 -5.91 5.23 0.19
CA GLU A 125 -5.51 6.54 0.75
C GLU A 125 -4.31 7.11 -0.02
N LEU A 126 -4.15 8.42 -0.02
CA LEU A 126 -3.01 9.11 -0.63
C LEU A 126 -1.92 9.41 0.42
N THR A 127 -1.55 8.39 1.20
CA THR A 127 -0.40 8.44 2.12
C THR A 127 0.82 7.75 1.49
N ARG A 128 1.99 7.90 2.10
CA ARG A 128 3.24 7.23 1.67
C ARG A 128 3.26 5.75 2.04
N ASN A 129 2.16 5.03 1.80
CA ASN A 129 2.14 3.58 1.87
C ASN A 129 2.57 2.94 0.54
N GLY A 130 2.92 1.65 0.58
CA GLY A 130 3.48 0.95 -0.57
C GLY A 130 2.59 1.01 -1.82
N VAL A 131 1.28 0.78 -1.68
CA VAL A 131 0.34 0.72 -2.81
C VAL A 131 0.15 2.09 -3.45
N SER A 132 -0.03 3.14 -2.65
CA SER A 132 -0.28 4.49 -3.14
C SER A 132 0.93 5.06 -3.89
N VAL A 133 2.13 4.85 -3.35
CA VAL A 133 3.40 5.23 -4.00
C VAL A 133 3.59 4.46 -5.31
N VAL A 134 3.32 3.15 -5.31
CA VAL A 134 3.42 2.32 -6.52
C VAL A 134 2.46 2.80 -7.60
N LEU A 135 1.20 3.10 -7.27
CA LEU A 135 0.23 3.63 -8.25
C LEU A 135 0.63 5.01 -8.78
N MET A 136 1.21 5.87 -7.95
CA MET A 136 1.77 7.15 -8.42
C MET A 136 2.89 6.93 -9.44
N HIS A 137 3.79 5.98 -9.18
CA HIS A 137 4.83 5.64 -10.15
C HIS A 137 4.25 5.06 -11.46
N VAL A 138 3.19 4.26 -11.39
CA VAL A 138 2.46 3.77 -12.58
C VAL A 138 1.83 4.95 -13.33
N ALA A 139 1.26 5.93 -12.64
CA ALA A 139 0.73 7.13 -13.28
C ALA A 139 1.81 7.91 -14.05
N GLN A 140 3.03 8.02 -13.50
CA GLN A 140 4.17 8.63 -14.19
C GLN A 140 4.53 7.87 -15.49
N VAL A 141 4.53 6.53 -15.45
CA VAL A 141 4.79 5.69 -16.64
C VAL A 141 3.69 5.87 -17.69
N LEU A 142 2.42 5.81 -17.28
CA LEU A 142 1.28 6.06 -18.17
C LEU A 142 1.38 7.41 -18.84
N LYS A 143 1.79 8.45 -18.12
CA LYS A 143 2.00 9.80 -18.68
C LYS A 143 3.11 9.80 -19.75
N ARG A 144 4.22 9.10 -19.53
CA ARG A 144 5.29 8.91 -20.54
C ARG A 144 4.78 8.18 -21.78
N MET A 145 3.84 7.23 -21.62
CA MET A 145 3.21 6.50 -22.73
C MET A 145 2.14 7.31 -23.48
N GLY A 146 1.91 8.58 -23.09
CA GLY A 146 0.94 9.47 -23.72
C GLY A 146 -0.50 9.33 -23.22
N TYR A 147 -0.70 8.72 -22.05
CA TYR A 147 -1.99 8.72 -21.35
C TYR A 147 -2.15 9.95 -20.46
N CYS A 148 -3.40 10.26 -20.12
CA CYS A 148 -3.76 11.19 -19.08
C CYS A 148 -4.18 10.40 -17.81
N PRO A 149 -3.25 10.14 -16.88
CA PRO A 149 -3.56 9.44 -15.65
C PRO A 149 -4.31 10.36 -14.68
N LEU A 150 -5.30 9.80 -13.99
CA LEU A 150 -6.09 10.47 -12.96
C LEU A 150 -6.05 9.61 -11.68
N MET A 151 -5.39 10.10 -10.64
CA MET A 151 -5.36 9.39 -9.38
C MET A 151 -6.54 9.72 -8.48
N SER A 152 -6.94 8.77 -7.67
CA SER A 152 -7.97 8.96 -6.67
C SER A 152 -7.84 7.98 -5.50
N ALA A 153 -8.39 8.36 -4.35
CA ALA A 153 -8.41 7.53 -3.16
C ALA A 153 -9.63 7.81 -2.29
N LEU A 154 -9.89 6.93 -1.33
CA LEU A 154 -10.94 7.11 -0.34
C LEU A 154 -10.58 8.20 0.68
N LEU A 155 -9.27 8.32 0.99
CA LEU A 155 -8.74 9.27 1.96
C LEU A 155 -7.59 10.07 1.35
N GLU A 156 -7.56 11.37 1.65
CA GLU A 156 -6.42 12.23 1.32
C GLU A 156 -5.23 11.96 2.25
N GLY A 157 -4.06 12.43 1.84
CA GLY A 157 -2.84 12.28 2.62
C GLY A 157 -1.68 13.09 2.03
N GLU A 158 -0.49 12.91 2.59
CA GLU A 158 0.72 13.65 2.24
C GLU A 158 1.24 13.42 0.81
N LEU A 159 0.75 12.40 0.10
CA LEU A 159 1.13 12.14 -1.29
C LEU A 159 0.58 13.20 -2.28
N LEU A 160 -0.37 14.02 -1.85
CA LEU A 160 -0.95 15.08 -2.68
C LEU A 160 0.10 16.09 -3.19
N GLU A 161 1.09 16.44 -2.37
CA GLU A 161 2.19 17.32 -2.75
C GLU A 161 2.99 16.70 -3.91
N GLU A 162 3.33 15.41 -3.80
CA GLU A 162 4.08 14.69 -4.84
C GLU A 162 3.28 14.52 -6.14
N LEU A 163 1.96 14.34 -6.07
CA LEU A 163 1.10 14.30 -7.26
C LEU A 163 1.14 15.65 -7.99
N GLN A 164 1.08 16.76 -7.26
CA GLN A 164 1.16 18.11 -7.83
C GLN A 164 2.54 18.37 -8.46
N GLU A 165 3.63 18.02 -7.78
CA GLU A 165 5.00 18.16 -8.29
C GLU A 165 5.21 17.34 -9.58
N ASN A 166 4.59 16.18 -9.69
CA ASN A 166 4.66 15.32 -10.87
C ASN A 166 3.60 15.65 -11.93
N HIS A 167 2.81 16.72 -11.73
CA HIS A 167 1.71 17.11 -12.61
C HIS A 167 0.75 15.96 -12.92
N ILE A 168 0.36 15.21 -11.87
CA ILE A 168 -0.65 14.16 -11.95
C ILE A 168 -1.94 14.71 -11.39
N ASP A 169 -2.98 14.68 -12.20
CA ASP A 169 -4.31 15.13 -11.82
C ASP A 169 -4.93 14.14 -10.82
N TYR A 170 -5.77 14.63 -9.89
CA TYR A 170 -6.37 13.77 -8.89
C TYR A 170 -7.79 14.21 -8.50
N ILE A 171 -8.60 13.23 -8.05
CA ILE A 171 -9.89 13.47 -7.45
C ILE A 171 -9.73 13.35 -5.93
N PRO A 172 -9.95 14.44 -5.17
CA PRO A 172 -10.00 14.37 -3.72
C PRO A 172 -11.25 13.60 -3.29
N GLN A 173 -11.12 12.74 -2.28
CA GLN A 173 -12.25 12.08 -1.60
C GLN A 173 -13.24 11.38 -2.55
N ILE A 174 -12.75 10.53 -3.45
CA ILE A 174 -13.56 9.84 -4.46
C ILE A 174 -14.70 9.01 -3.87
N HIS A 175 -14.60 8.58 -2.61
CA HIS A 175 -15.64 7.81 -1.94
C HIS A 175 -17.02 8.53 -1.89
N LEU A 176 -17.03 9.85 -2.10
CA LEU A 176 -18.25 10.66 -2.15
C LEU A 176 -19.01 10.54 -3.49
N PHE A 177 -18.43 9.88 -4.52
CA PHE A 177 -18.93 9.98 -5.90
C PHE A 177 -19.35 8.66 -6.51
N TYR A 178 -19.13 7.53 -5.85
CA TYR A 178 -19.34 6.21 -6.47
C TYR A 178 -20.78 5.88 -6.86
N GLY A 179 -21.78 6.50 -6.25
CA GLY A 179 -23.19 6.24 -6.53
C GLY A 179 -23.78 7.13 -7.62
N GLY A 180 -23.11 8.25 -7.94
CA GLY A 180 -23.68 9.29 -8.79
C GLY A 180 -23.64 8.96 -10.29
N ARG A 181 -24.73 9.30 -11.02
CA ARG A 181 -24.80 9.13 -12.48
C ARG A 181 -23.69 9.89 -13.20
N GLN A 182 -23.36 11.09 -12.73
CA GLN A 182 -22.26 11.90 -13.29
C GLN A 182 -20.91 11.17 -13.21
N PHE A 183 -20.65 10.46 -12.12
CA PHE A 183 -19.45 9.68 -11.96
C PHE A 183 -19.43 8.46 -12.88
N ALA A 184 -20.56 7.77 -13.06
CA ALA A 184 -20.70 6.66 -14.00
C ALA A 184 -20.43 7.11 -15.45
N ASP A 185 -21.04 8.24 -15.88
CA ASP A 185 -20.82 8.83 -17.19
C ASP A 185 -19.36 9.29 -17.41
N PHE A 186 -18.70 9.73 -16.36
CA PHE A 186 -17.30 10.14 -16.40
C PHE A 186 -16.35 8.94 -16.50
N ILE A 187 -16.53 7.94 -15.64
CA ILE A 187 -15.74 6.69 -15.65
C ILE A 187 -15.87 5.97 -16.99
N GLY A 188 -17.06 5.98 -17.62
CA GLY A 188 -17.28 5.39 -18.92
C GLY A 188 -16.39 5.93 -20.06
N LYS A 189 -15.69 7.03 -19.82
CA LYS A 189 -14.72 7.64 -20.75
C LYS A 189 -13.27 7.19 -20.52
N MET A 190 -13.01 6.34 -19.56
CA MET A 190 -11.66 5.81 -19.28
C MET A 190 -11.36 4.63 -20.22
N GLU A 191 -10.11 4.49 -20.65
CA GLU A 191 -9.66 3.30 -21.39
C GLU A 191 -9.71 2.07 -20.49
N PHE A 192 -9.25 2.22 -19.26
CA PHE A 192 -9.35 1.24 -18.17
C PHE A 192 -9.11 1.94 -16.80
N ILE A 193 -9.40 1.20 -15.74
CA ILE A 193 -9.19 1.65 -14.35
C ILE A 193 -8.26 0.67 -13.67
N ILE A 194 -7.23 1.16 -12.98
CA ILE A 194 -6.38 0.34 -12.11
C ILE A 194 -6.79 0.56 -10.66
N VAL A 195 -7.16 -0.51 -9.97
CA VAL A 195 -7.50 -0.48 -8.53
C VAL A 195 -6.41 -1.24 -7.78
N GLY A 196 -5.68 -0.55 -6.92
CA GLY A 196 -4.64 -1.15 -6.08
C GLY A 196 -5.18 -1.51 -4.71
N THR A 197 -4.97 -2.75 -4.28
CA THR A 197 -5.40 -3.35 -3.00
C THR A 197 -6.76 -4.08 -3.04
N ILE A 198 -6.85 -5.16 -2.31
CA ILE A 198 -8.11 -5.86 -2.05
C ILE A 198 -9.01 -5.08 -1.08
N GLY A 199 -8.41 -4.22 -0.24
CA GLY A 199 -9.09 -3.50 0.84
C GLY A 199 -10.17 -2.52 0.41
N ILE A 200 -10.29 -2.23 -0.89
CA ILE A 200 -11.35 -1.38 -1.47
C ILE A 200 -12.24 -2.17 -2.44
N ALA A 201 -12.53 -3.41 -2.12
CA ALA A 201 -13.40 -4.29 -2.92
C ALA A 201 -14.78 -3.67 -3.21
N ASP A 202 -15.35 -2.93 -2.26
CA ASP A 202 -16.62 -2.21 -2.42
C ASP A 202 -16.58 -1.17 -3.55
N VAL A 203 -15.44 -0.51 -3.75
CA VAL A 203 -15.22 0.39 -4.90
C VAL A 203 -15.35 -0.38 -6.21
N VAL A 204 -14.66 -1.52 -6.31
CA VAL A 204 -14.72 -2.36 -7.52
C VAL A 204 -16.15 -2.84 -7.77
N TRP A 205 -16.88 -3.24 -6.73
CA TRP A 205 -18.28 -3.64 -6.82
C TRP A 205 -19.18 -2.55 -7.41
N ARG A 206 -18.90 -1.28 -7.07
CA ARG A 206 -19.68 -0.13 -7.53
C ARG A 206 -19.35 0.29 -8.95
N ILE A 207 -18.06 0.28 -9.33
CA ILE A 207 -17.64 0.70 -10.67
C ILE A 207 -17.75 -0.41 -11.72
N ALA A 208 -17.70 -1.67 -11.33
CA ALA A 208 -17.71 -2.79 -12.27
C ALA A 208 -19.05 -3.01 -13.01
N HIS A 209 -20.14 -2.34 -12.61
CA HIS A 209 -21.39 -2.32 -13.38
C HIS A 209 -21.32 -1.38 -14.59
N ILE A 210 -20.35 -0.47 -14.62
CA ILE A 210 -20.02 0.38 -15.75
C ILE A 210 -19.14 -0.46 -16.66
N GLU A 211 -19.40 -0.52 -17.95
CA GLU A 211 -18.70 -1.40 -18.91
C GLU A 211 -17.25 -0.95 -19.23
N VAL A 212 -16.55 -0.42 -18.23
CA VAL A 212 -15.14 -0.05 -18.33
C VAL A 212 -14.29 -1.20 -17.79
N PRO A 213 -13.17 -1.55 -18.45
CA PRO A 213 -12.24 -2.55 -17.92
C PRO A 213 -11.64 -2.11 -16.57
N VAL A 214 -11.73 -2.99 -15.56
CA VAL A 214 -11.16 -2.78 -14.23
C VAL A 214 -10.02 -3.75 -14.03
N VAL A 215 -8.81 -3.23 -13.94
CA VAL A 215 -7.59 -3.95 -13.59
C VAL A 215 -7.47 -3.93 -12.08
N TRP A 216 -7.81 -5.04 -11.41
CA TRP A 216 -7.72 -5.12 -9.96
C TRP A 216 -6.38 -5.72 -9.55
N TRP A 217 -5.47 -4.86 -9.10
CA TRP A 217 -4.11 -5.22 -8.73
C TRP A 217 -4.00 -5.46 -7.22
N ILE A 218 -3.93 -6.73 -6.84
CA ILE A 218 -3.93 -7.20 -5.46
C ILE A 218 -2.49 -7.34 -4.97
N HIS A 219 -2.22 -6.80 -3.79
CA HIS A 219 -0.91 -6.82 -3.15
C HIS A 219 -0.89 -7.65 -1.85
N GLU A 220 -2.03 -8.00 -1.34
CA GLU A 220 -2.21 -8.76 -0.09
C GLU A 220 -2.02 -10.26 -0.34
N SER A 221 -1.38 -10.94 0.63
CA SER A 221 -1.07 -12.37 0.57
C SER A 221 -1.55 -13.16 1.79
N ASN A 222 -2.40 -12.57 2.64
CA ASN A 222 -2.92 -13.25 3.81
C ASN A 222 -4.40 -13.66 3.65
N ASP A 223 -4.75 -14.81 4.23
CA ASP A 223 -6.09 -15.39 4.12
C ASP A 223 -7.21 -14.50 4.68
N LYS A 224 -6.89 -13.68 5.69
CA LYS A 224 -7.86 -12.80 6.33
C LYS A 224 -8.35 -11.71 5.38
N ASP A 225 -7.45 -11.10 4.62
CA ASP A 225 -7.85 -10.04 3.66
C ASP A 225 -8.76 -10.62 2.58
N PHE A 226 -8.48 -11.82 2.07
CA PHE A 226 -9.34 -12.51 1.10
C PHE A 226 -10.70 -12.93 1.67
N HIS A 227 -10.78 -13.20 2.96
CA HIS A 227 -12.04 -13.48 3.65
C HIS A 227 -12.85 -12.20 3.88
N ASP A 228 -12.20 -11.13 4.35
CA ASP A 228 -12.86 -9.88 4.73
C ASP A 228 -13.32 -9.06 3.49
N PHE A 229 -12.67 -9.25 2.33
CA PHE A 229 -12.94 -8.51 1.10
C PHE A 229 -13.19 -9.47 -0.08
N PRO A 230 -14.42 -9.98 -0.25
CA PRO A 230 -14.74 -10.93 -1.31
C PRO A 230 -14.58 -10.29 -2.69
N LEU A 231 -13.98 -11.04 -3.62
CA LEU A 231 -13.76 -10.58 -4.98
C LEU A 231 -15.04 -10.66 -5.82
N LEU A 232 -15.15 -9.74 -6.77
CA LEU A 232 -16.26 -9.65 -7.71
C LEU A 232 -15.94 -10.42 -8.99
N VAL A 233 -16.82 -11.34 -9.40
CA VAL A 233 -16.69 -12.04 -10.67
C VAL A 233 -17.51 -11.32 -11.74
N ARG A 234 -16.84 -10.62 -12.65
CA ARG A 234 -17.42 -9.96 -13.83
C ARG A 234 -16.47 -10.01 -15.02
N ASN A 235 -17.01 -9.97 -16.23
CA ASN A 235 -16.21 -10.08 -17.46
C ASN A 235 -15.28 -8.88 -17.71
N ASN A 236 -15.61 -7.71 -17.16
CA ASN A 236 -14.79 -6.51 -17.27
C ASN A 236 -13.81 -6.32 -16.10
N VAL A 237 -13.69 -7.30 -15.18
CA VAL A 237 -12.72 -7.25 -14.07
C VAL A 237 -11.57 -8.23 -14.32
N TYR A 238 -10.37 -7.69 -14.39
CA TYR A 238 -9.12 -8.41 -14.68
C TYR A 238 -8.24 -8.40 -13.44
N TYR A 239 -7.89 -9.59 -12.94
CA TYR A 239 -7.11 -9.72 -11.70
C TYR A 239 -5.62 -9.79 -12.00
N TYR A 240 -4.86 -8.99 -11.25
CA TYR A 240 -3.41 -8.97 -11.23
C TYR A 240 -2.90 -9.11 -9.80
N ALA A 241 -1.77 -9.80 -9.63
CA ALA A 241 -1.15 -10.06 -8.35
C ALA A 241 0.26 -9.46 -8.30
N GLY A 242 0.59 -8.79 -7.20
CA GLY A 242 1.87 -8.10 -7.00
C GLY A 242 3.08 -9.02 -6.81
N GLY A 243 2.92 -10.34 -6.88
CA GLY A 243 3.99 -11.34 -6.75
C GLY A 243 3.46 -12.76 -6.62
N LYS A 244 4.36 -13.73 -6.63
CA LYS A 244 4.03 -15.17 -6.58
C LYS A 244 3.17 -15.53 -5.37
N ARG A 245 3.51 -15.02 -4.19
CA ARG A 245 2.76 -15.30 -2.95
C ARG A 245 1.31 -14.81 -3.01
N VAL A 246 1.11 -13.63 -3.63
CA VAL A 246 -0.25 -13.10 -3.87
C VAL A 246 -1.01 -13.99 -4.85
N VAL A 247 -0.35 -14.49 -5.92
CA VAL A 247 -0.95 -15.45 -6.86
C VAL A 247 -1.35 -16.74 -6.16
N GLU A 248 -0.50 -17.28 -5.28
CA GLU A 248 -0.77 -18.50 -4.53
C GLU A 248 -1.96 -18.33 -3.58
N CYS A 249 -1.98 -17.23 -2.82
CA CYS A 249 -3.09 -16.90 -1.93
C CYS A 249 -4.39 -16.67 -2.73
N PHE A 250 -4.33 -15.92 -3.81
CA PHE A 250 -5.46 -15.70 -4.71
C PHE A 250 -6.05 -17.04 -5.21
N LYS A 251 -5.22 -17.92 -5.75
CA LYS A 251 -5.66 -19.22 -6.29
C LYS A 251 -6.19 -20.18 -5.22
N LYS A 252 -5.71 -20.07 -3.99
CA LYS A 252 -6.26 -20.82 -2.86
C LYS A 252 -7.71 -20.46 -2.60
N HIS A 253 -8.08 -19.17 -2.66
CA HIS A 253 -9.43 -18.69 -2.40
C HIS A 253 -10.33 -18.69 -3.65
N TYR A 254 -9.75 -18.44 -4.84
CA TYR A 254 -10.47 -18.29 -6.10
C TYR A 254 -9.81 -19.13 -7.21
N PRO A 255 -9.79 -20.47 -7.09
CA PRO A 255 -9.08 -21.35 -8.04
C PRO A 255 -9.65 -21.31 -9.48
N TYR A 256 -10.87 -20.85 -9.63
CA TYR A 256 -11.59 -20.74 -10.92
C TYR A 256 -11.36 -19.39 -11.64
N LEU A 257 -10.75 -18.41 -10.97
CA LEU A 257 -10.45 -17.11 -11.58
C LEU A 257 -9.02 -17.08 -12.14
N SER A 258 -8.88 -16.44 -13.29
CA SER A 258 -7.58 -16.17 -13.89
C SER A 258 -6.94 -14.96 -13.19
N VAL A 259 -5.67 -15.10 -12.78
CA VAL A 259 -4.87 -14.01 -12.24
C VAL A 259 -3.51 -14.00 -12.93
N GLU A 260 -3.04 -12.84 -13.35
CA GLU A 260 -1.72 -12.63 -13.91
C GLU A 260 -0.81 -11.94 -12.89
N LYS A 261 0.49 -12.16 -13.00
CA LYS A 261 1.47 -11.47 -12.15
C LYS A 261 1.84 -10.14 -12.79
N MET A 262 1.77 -9.07 -11.99
CA MET A 262 2.25 -7.74 -12.35
C MET A 262 3.07 -7.18 -11.19
N LEU A 263 4.37 -6.98 -11.42
CA LEU A 263 5.26 -6.38 -10.43
C LEU A 263 5.17 -4.85 -10.49
N TYR A 264 5.49 -4.20 -9.39
CA TYR A 264 5.56 -2.75 -9.36
C TYR A 264 6.83 -2.24 -10.04
N TYR A 265 6.80 -0.99 -10.42
CA TYR A 265 7.94 -0.21 -10.88
C TYR A 265 8.50 0.65 -9.75
N LEU A 266 9.81 0.77 -9.71
CA LEU A 266 10.51 1.68 -8.82
C LEU A 266 11.43 2.61 -9.64
N PRO A 267 11.28 3.96 -9.55
CA PRO A 267 12.15 4.89 -10.25
C PRO A 267 13.61 4.70 -9.88
N ASP A 268 14.53 4.77 -10.86
CA ASP A 268 15.97 4.70 -10.59
C ASP A 268 16.49 6.05 -10.06
N ASN A 269 16.41 6.19 -8.74
CA ASN A 269 16.83 7.38 -8.01
C ASN A 269 18.21 7.22 -7.34
N ARG A 270 19.08 6.39 -7.90
CA ARG A 270 20.44 6.20 -7.34
C ARG A 270 21.20 7.50 -7.29
N VAL A 271 21.81 7.74 -6.14
CA VAL A 271 22.83 8.77 -5.99
C VAL A 271 24.22 8.14 -6.14
N GLU A 272 25.22 8.93 -6.55
CA GLU A 272 26.59 8.45 -6.66
C GLU A 272 27.08 7.91 -5.31
N THR A 273 27.76 6.77 -5.37
CA THR A 273 28.34 6.13 -4.20
C THR A 273 29.42 7.03 -3.61
N LYS A 274 29.24 7.49 -2.37
CA LYS A 274 30.27 8.23 -1.65
C LYS A 274 31.47 7.32 -1.40
N CYS A 275 32.67 7.91 -1.27
CA CYS A 275 33.87 7.18 -0.90
C CYS A 275 33.59 6.37 0.38
N ARG A 276 33.69 5.04 0.29
CA ARG A 276 33.39 4.14 1.40
C ARG A 276 34.48 4.23 2.44
N ASP A 277 34.11 4.36 3.70
CA ASP A 277 35.03 4.14 4.81
C ASP A 277 35.37 2.64 4.95
N ALA A 278 36.26 2.30 5.88
CA ALA A 278 36.69 0.91 6.10
C ALA A 278 35.64 0.05 6.83
N ILE A 279 34.45 0.61 7.16
CA ILE A 279 33.39 -0.09 7.89
C ILE A 279 32.46 -0.77 6.91
N PHE A 280 32.25 -2.08 7.09
CA PHE A 280 31.28 -2.86 6.32
C PHE A 280 29.89 -2.77 6.97
N ARG A 281 28.92 -2.19 6.27
CA ARG A 281 27.57 -1.92 6.78
C ARG A 281 26.57 -2.99 6.36
N ILE A 282 25.93 -3.59 7.35
CA ILE A 282 24.87 -4.59 7.19
C ILE A 282 23.60 -3.99 7.79
N GLY A 283 22.62 -3.68 6.93
CA GLY A 283 21.40 -2.99 7.35
C GLY A 283 20.14 -3.86 7.25
N ILE A 284 19.22 -3.62 8.20
CA ILE A 284 17.82 -4.01 8.08
C ILE A 284 16.96 -2.74 8.05
N ILE A 285 16.10 -2.61 7.03
CA ILE A 285 15.33 -1.40 6.78
C ILE A 285 13.84 -1.73 6.76
N GLY A 286 13.04 -0.96 7.52
CA GLY A 286 11.59 -1.06 7.53
C GLY A 286 10.98 -0.70 8.88
N LEU A 287 9.66 -0.60 8.93
CA LEU A 287 8.94 -0.42 10.18
C LEU A 287 9.31 -1.52 11.18
N ILE A 288 9.49 -1.17 12.44
CA ILE A 288 9.84 -2.14 13.49
C ILE A 288 8.55 -2.69 14.08
N TYR A 289 8.22 -3.92 13.70
CA TYR A 289 7.05 -4.67 14.17
C TYR A 289 7.17 -6.17 13.79
N PRO A 290 6.37 -7.09 14.40
CA PRO A 290 6.57 -8.54 14.34
C PRO A 290 6.79 -9.12 12.95
N ARG A 291 6.07 -8.64 11.93
CA ARG A 291 6.16 -9.15 10.55
C ARG A 291 7.53 -8.94 9.91
N LYS A 292 8.25 -7.85 10.28
CA LYS A 292 9.55 -7.50 9.70
C LYS A 292 10.74 -8.23 10.34
N ALA A 293 10.51 -8.91 11.47
CA ALA A 293 11.45 -9.84 12.10
C ALA A 293 12.83 -9.24 12.48
N GLN A 294 12.85 -8.01 13.00
CA GLN A 294 14.09 -7.41 13.54
C GLN A 294 14.67 -8.24 14.68
N ASP A 295 13.83 -8.94 15.46
CA ASP A 295 14.24 -9.88 16.49
C ASP A 295 15.11 -11.03 15.95
N ILE A 296 14.77 -11.60 14.79
CA ILE A 296 15.54 -12.64 14.12
C ILE A 296 16.92 -12.11 13.70
N PHE A 297 16.97 -10.87 13.17
CA PHE A 297 18.22 -10.21 12.80
C PHE A 297 19.12 -10.02 14.03
N VAL A 298 18.59 -9.44 15.11
CA VAL A 298 19.33 -9.23 16.37
C VAL A 298 19.87 -10.54 16.94
N GLU A 299 19.04 -11.59 17.00
CA GLU A 299 19.44 -12.90 17.51
C GLU A 299 20.50 -13.58 16.63
N ALA A 300 20.48 -13.36 15.33
CA ALA A 300 21.52 -13.84 14.42
C ALA A 300 22.85 -13.10 14.70
N VAL A 301 22.81 -11.76 14.82
CA VAL A 301 24.00 -10.93 15.11
C VAL A 301 24.64 -11.30 16.44
N LYS A 302 23.85 -11.51 17.50
CA LYS A 302 24.35 -11.98 18.82
C LYS A 302 25.18 -13.25 18.73
N LYS A 303 24.85 -14.15 17.82
CA LYS A 303 25.50 -15.45 17.64
C LYS A 303 26.71 -15.42 16.69
N ILE A 304 27.04 -14.29 16.07
CA ILE A 304 28.26 -14.10 15.29
C ILE A 304 29.46 -14.02 16.25
N PRO A 305 30.56 -14.77 15.98
CA PRO A 305 31.79 -14.67 16.81
C PRO A 305 32.34 -13.24 16.85
N ALA A 306 32.84 -12.82 18.03
CA ALA A 306 33.30 -11.44 18.25
C ALA A 306 34.42 -11.02 17.28
N GLU A 307 35.32 -11.96 16.94
CA GLU A 307 36.40 -11.73 15.98
C GLU A 307 35.94 -11.40 14.57
N LYS A 308 34.71 -11.81 14.19
CA LYS A 308 34.13 -11.52 12.88
C LYS A 308 33.32 -10.21 12.84
N LYS A 309 33.14 -9.56 14.00
CA LYS A 309 32.40 -8.30 14.09
C LYS A 309 33.30 -7.06 13.94
N ASN A 310 34.61 -7.26 13.88
CA ASN A 310 35.59 -6.15 13.73
C ASN A 310 35.35 -5.42 12.39
N ALA A 311 35.23 -4.09 12.44
CA ALA A 311 34.96 -3.22 11.32
C ALA A 311 33.61 -3.56 10.59
N ILE A 312 32.64 -4.09 11.34
CA ILE A 312 31.27 -4.32 10.87
C ILE A 312 30.31 -3.42 11.67
N SER A 313 29.38 -2.76 10.99
CA SER A 313 28.25 -2.07 11.59
C SER A 313 26.98 -2.84 11.26
N PHE A 314 26.19 -3.20 12.27
CA PHE A 314 24.87 -3.80 12.09
C PHE A 314 23.82 -2.72 12.39
N GLU A 315 23.02 -2.35 11.41
CA GLU A 315 22.21 -1.14 11.46
C GLU A 315 20.72 -1.46 11.34
N ILE A 316 19.89 -0.92 12.25
CA ILE A 316 18.44 -1.04 12.22
C ILE A 316 17.90 0.34 11.85
N VAL A 317 17.22 0.41 10.69
CA VAL A 317 16.64 1.65 10.15
C VAL A 317 15.12 1.52 10.07
N GLY A 318 14.41 2.50 10.62
CA GLY A 318 12.96 2.58 10.50
C GLY A 318 12.26 3.07 11.76
N LYS A 319 10.97 3.31 11.63
CA LYS A 319 10.11 3.77 12.72
C LYS A 319 9.67 2.62 13.61
N TYR A 320 9.68 2.83 14.89
CA TYR A 320 9.18 1.90 15.88
C TYR A 320 7.63 1.97 15.95
N ILE A 321 6.95 0.86 15.70
CA ILE A 321 5.49 0.76 15.71
C ILE A 321 5.00 -0.09 16.86
N GLU A 322 5.53 -1.31 17.01
CA GLU A 322 5.15 -2.27 18.03
C GLU A 322 6.38 -2.89 18.68
N PRO A 323 6.31 -3.23 19.98
CA PRO A 323 7.43 -3.83 20.71
C PRO A 323 7.69 -5.27 20.22
N VAL A 324 8.64 -5.41 19.30
CA VAL A 324 9.19 -6.70 18.82
C VAL A 324 10.47 -7.01 19.58
N ILE A 325 11.21 -5.99 19.90
CA ILE A 325 12.47 -6.02 20.63
C ILE A 325 12.49 -4.86 21.63
N ASP A 326 13.13 -5.08 22.75
CA ASP A 326 13.50 -4.00 23.66
C ASP A 326 14.78 -3.35 23.10
N MET A 327 14.61 -2.24 22.37
CA MET A 327 15.69 -1.57 21.65
C MET A 327 16.78 -1.10 22.60
N ASP A 328 16.42 -0.50 23.76
CA ASP A 328 17.40 0.00 24.74
C ASP A 328 18.26 -1.13 25.29
N LYS A 329 17.63 -2.27 25.57
CA LYS A 329 18.35 -3.48 26.02
C LYS A 329 19.25 -4.02 24.91
N VAL A 330 18.75 -4.10 23.68
CA VAL A 330 19.53 -4.60 22.53
C VAL A 330 20.78 -3.76 22.33
N LEU A 331 20.66 -2.44 22.30
CA LEU A 331 21.80 -1.52 22.08
C LEU A 331 22.81 -1.56 23.24
N LYS A 332 22.32 -1.71 24.47
CA LYS A 332 23.20 -1.83 25.67
C LYS A 332 24.00 -3.13 25.67
N GLU A 333 23.38 -4.24 25.28
CA GLU A 333 24.01 -5.57 25.29
C GLU A 333 24.86 -5.86 24.05
N ASN A 334 24.62 -5.15 22.93
CA ASN A 334 25.25 -5.38 21.63
C ASN A 334 25.75 -4.06 21.02
N PRO A 335 26.90 -3.54 21.45
CA PRO A 335 27.41 -2.22 21.04
C PRO A 335 27.73 -2.14 19.54
N GLU A 336 27.82 -3.27 18.82
CA GLU A 336 27.98 -3.35 17.40
C GLU A 336 26.67 -3.12 16.61
N ILE A 337 25.50 -3.15 17.27
CA ILE A 337 24.20 -2.85 16.67
C ILE A 337 23.87 -1.37 16.88
N GLN A 338 23.48 -0.70 15.82
CA GLN A 338 23.06 0.70 15.84
C GLN A 338 21.60 0.83 15.44
N TYR A 339 20.84 1.63 16.16
CA TYR A 339 19.51 2.06 15.76
C TYR A 339 19.59 3.46 15.16
N ILE A 340 19.33 3.55 13.86
CA ILE A 340 19.46 4.81 13.12
C ILE A 340 18.15 5.62 13.17
N GLY A 341 17.01 4.96 13.41
CA GLY A 341 15.70 5.60 13.41
C GLY A 341 15.05 5.72 12.02
N GLU A 342 14.03 6.57 11.95
CA GLU A 342 13.29 6.85 10.70
C GLU A 342 14.10 7.81 9.81
N MET A 343 14.12 7.54 8.51
CA MET A 343 14.80 8.37 7.52
C MET A 343 13.81 8.97 6.51
N SER A 344 14.07 10.21 6.06
CA SER A 344 13.43 10.75 4.87
C SER A 344 13.87 9.98 3.63
N GLN A 345 13.11 10.06 2.53
CA GLN A 345 13.47 9.38 1.28
C GLN A 345 14.86 9.79 0.76
N ARG A 346 15.23 11.06 0.89
CA ARG A 346 16.56 11.55 0.49
C ARG A 346 17.66 10.93 1.36
N ALA A 347 17.48 10.91 2.69
CA ALA A 347 18.44 10.30 3.60
C ALA A 347 18.56 8.79 3.36
N LEU A 348 17.45 8.13 3.01
CA LEU A 348 17.44 6.70 2.67
C LEU A 348 18.21 6.41 1.37
N ASN A 349 18.13 7.28 0.37
CA ASN A 349 18.92 7.15 -0.84
C ASN A 349 20.43 7.28 -0.55
N ASP A 350 20.82 8.28 0.28
CA ASP A 350 22.19 8.44 0.73
C ASP A 350 22.67 7.22 1.58
N TYR A 351 21.78 6.64 2.35
CA TYR A 351 22.05 5.44 3.15
C TYR A 351 22.31 4.22 2.27
N PHE A 352 21.46 3.96 1.26
CA PHE A 352 21.68 2.88 0.30
C PHE A 352 23.02 3.04 -0.45
N ALA A 353 23.42 4.26 -0.79
CA ALA A 353 24.71 4.50 -1.45
C ALA A 353 25.92 4.08 -0.59
N GLY A 354 25.77 3.98 0.73
CA GLY A 354 26.79 3.54 1.68
C GLY A 354 26.60 2.14 2.27
N LEU A 355 25.51 1.43 1.92
CA LEU A 355 25.19 0.11 2.46
C LEU A 355 25.93 -0.98 1.67
N ASP A 356 26.50 -1.98 2.34
CA ASP A 356 27.21 -3.11 1.71
C ASP A 356 26.35 -4.37 1.58
N LEU A 357 25.39 -4.58 2.51
CA LEU A 357 24.54 -5.76 2.55
C LEU A 357 23.18 -5.41 3.17
N LEU A 358 22.10 -5.75 2.49
CA LEU A 358 20.76 -5.67 3.06
C LEU A 358 20.33 -7.03 3.62
N VAL A 359 19.73 -7.03 4.82
CA VAL A 359 19.07 -8.20 5.40
C VAL A 359 17.57 -7.92 5.49
N CYS A 360 16.74 -8.78 4.92
CA CYS A 360 15.29 -8.72 5.00
C CYS A 360 14.71 -10.05 5.51
N PRO A 361 14.66 -10.25 6.84
CA PRO A 361 14.26 -11.53 7.45
C PRO A 361 12.75 -11.67 7.61
N SER A 362 11.97 -10.85 6.94
CA SER A 362 10.51 -10.74 7.14
C SER A 362 9.83 -12.11 7.19
N ARG A 363 8.89 -12.26 8.13
CA ARG A 363 8.05 -13.46 8.31
C ARG A 363 7.03 -13.63 7.19
N ASP A 364 6.58 -12.52 6.67
CA ASP A 364 5.67 -12.43 5.53
C ASP A 364 5.79 -11.06 4.87
N ASP A 365 6.28 -11.01 3.64
CA ASP A 365 6.36 -9.77 2.89
C ASP A 365 6.24 -10.06 1.39
N PRO A 366 5.07 -9.81 0.79
CA PRO A 366 4.81 -10.17 -0.60
C PRO A 366 5.80 -9.61 -1.61
N MET A 367 6.25 -8.35 -1.41
CA MET A 367 7.20 -7.70 -2.32
C MET A 367 7.75 -6.39 -1.68
N PRO A 368 8.63 -6.49 -0.66
CA PRO A 368 9.15 -5.32 0.05
C PRO A 368 9.96 -4.38 -0.84
N VAL A 369 9.57 -3.12 -0.86
CA VAL A 369 10.21 -2.07 -1.69
C VAL A 369 11.70 -1.92 -1.35
N VAL A 370 12.08 -2.05 -0.09
CA VAL A 370 13.48 -1.90 0.36
C VAL A 370 14.43 -2.92 -0.26
N VAL A 371 13.95 -4.14 -0.54
CA VAL A 371 14.76 -5.15 -1.24
C VAL A 371 14.97 -4.75 -2.70
N THR A 372 13.93 -4.25 -3.37
CA THR A 372 14.05 -3.72 -4.73
C THR A 372 14.95 -2.49 -4.78
N GLN A 373 14.89 -1.61 -3.76
CA GLN A 373 15.82 -0.48 -3.65
C GLN A 373 17.28 -0.95 -3.49
N ALA A 374 17.54 -1.95 -2.66
CA ALA A 374 18.88 -2.52 -2.55
C ALA A 374 19.35 -3.13 -3.89
N MET A 375 18.49 -3.89 -4.57
CA MET A 375 18.77 -4.42 -5.92
C MET A 375 19.06 -3.29 -6.92
N GLN A 376 18.32 -2.19 -6.84
CA GLN A 376 18.53 -1.00 -7.66
C GLN A 376 19.94 -0.42 -7.47
N TYR A 377 20.44 -0.36 -6.24
CA TYR A 377 21.79 0.10 -5.91
C TYR A 377 22.88 -0.95 -6.18
N GLY A 378 22.53 -2.16 -6.61
CA GLY A 378 23.47 -3.26 -6.75
C GLY A 378 24.00 -3.75 -5.42
N ILE A 379 23.19 -3.71 -4.37
CA ILE A 379 23.53 -4.20 -3.03
C ILE A 379 23.03 -5.64 -2.93
N PRO A 380 23.90 -6.59 -2.54
CA PRO A 380 23.49 -7.96 -2.24
C PRO A 380 22.43 -7.98 -1.13
N CYS A 381 21.46 -8.88 -1.27
CA CYS A 381 20.40 -9.04 -0.27
C CYS A 381 20.44 -10.44 0.33
N ILE A 382 20.27 -10.55 1.65
CA ILE A 382 19.90 -11.80 2.33
C ILE A 382 18.41 -11.68 2.68
N VAL A 383 17.57 -12.52 2.08
CA VAL A 383 16.12 -12.46 2.30
C VAL A 383 15.60 -13.78 2.85
N SER A 384 14.51 -13.75 3.62
CA SER A 384 13.81 -14.99 3.97
C SER A 384 13.08 -15.56 2.74
N ASP A 385 12.75 -16.85 2.76
CA ASP A 385 11.93 -17.51 1.76
C ASP A 385 10.47 -17.01 1.73
N GLN A 386 10.10 -16.17 2.71
CA GLN A 386 8.79 -15.53 2.79
C GLN A 386 8.76 -14.10 2.22
N VAL A 387 9.88 -13.65 1.66
CA VAL A 387 10.00 -12.37 0.93
C VAL A 387 9.76 -12.63 -0.56
N GLY A 388 8.90 -11.84 -1.20
CA GLY A 388 8.50 -12.07 -2.59
C GLY A 388 9.66 -12.09 -3.59
N GLN A 389 10.66 -11.23 -3.41
CA GLN A 389 11.86 -11.22 -4.27
C GLN A 389 12.69 -12.50 -4.18
N SER A 390 12.48 -13.36 -3.18
CA SER A 390 13.19 -14.67 -3.10
C SER A 390 13.00 -15.54 -4.35
N GLU A 391 11.89 -15.35 -5.09
CA GLU A 391 11.63 -16.08 -6.34
C GLU A 391 12.61 -15.74 -7.48
N TYR A 392 13.25 -14.56 -7.42
CA TYR A 392 14.22 -14.07 -8.42
C TYR A 392 15.67 -14.27 -7.97
N ILE A 393 15.87 -14.62 -6.70
CA ILE A 393 17.20 -14.80 -6.13
C ILE A 393 17.67 -16.24 -6.32
N ILE A 394 18.82 -16.38 -6.97
CA ILE A 394 19.59 -17.62 -7.04
C ILE A 394 20.65 -17.53 -5.97
N ASP A 395 20.54 -18.37 -4.94
CA ASP A 395 21.39 -18.36 -3.75
C ASP A 395 22.88 -18.38 -4.08
N GLY A 396 23.62 -17.39 -3.58
CA GLY A 396 25.06 -17.21 -3.82
C GLY A 396 25.43 -16.60 -5.17
N LYS A 397 24.46 -16.36 -6.09
CA LYS A 397 24.72 -15.77 -7.40
C LYS A 397 24.33 -14.29 -7.49
N ASN A 398 23.10 -13.96 -7.11
CA ASN A 398 22.55 -12.62 -7.20
C ASN A 398 21.88 -12.17 -5.89
N GLY A 399 22.21 -12.84 -4.79
CA GLY A 399 21.70 -12.63 -3.45
C GLY A 399 21.67 -13.94 -2.68
N PHE A 400 21.05 -13.93 -1.51
CA PHE A 400 20.98 -15.10 -0.63
C PHE A 400 19.56 -15.29 -0.11
N VAL A 401 19.15 -16.56 0.02
CA VAL A 401 17.85 -16.94 0.59
C VAL A 401 18.09 -17.86 1.80
N PHE A 402 17.32 -17.64 2.86
CA PHE A 402 17.32 -18.53 4.02
C PHE A 402 15.89 -18.88 4.46
N PRO A 403 15.67 -20.05 5.10
CA PRO A 403 14.36 -20.42 5.61
C PRO A 403 13.93 -19.44 6.74
N THR A 404 12.71 -18.94 6.65
CA THR A 404 12.17 -17.99 7.67
C THR A 404 12.27 -18.59 9.08
N GLU A 405 12.41 -17.74 10.10
CA GLU A 405 12.63 -18.11 11.51
C GLU A 405 13.93 -18.86 11.80
N ASN A 406 14.75 -19.18 10.78
CA ASN A 406 15.98 -19.93 10.98
C ASN A 406 17.18 -19.02 11.26
N ILE A 407 17.32 -18.63 12.55
CA ILE A 407 18.41 -17.77 13.04
C ILE A 407 19.80 -18.32 12.67
N LYS A 408 19.97 -19.67 12.72
CA LYS A 408 21.26 -20.30 12.38
C LYS A 408 21.62 -20.10 10.90
N ALA A 409 20.64 -20.33 10.01
CA ALA A 409 20.86 -20.13 8.57
C ALA A 409 21.12 -18.66 8.24
N LEU A 410 20.38 -17.72 8.83
CA LEU A 410 20.66 -16.29 8.66
C LEU A 410 22.06 -15.91 9.11
N LYS A 411 22.45 -16.35 10.31
CA LYS A 411 23.83 -16.12 10.84
C LYS A 411 24.89 -16.65 9.88
N GLU A 412 24.73 -17.87 9.35
CA GLU A 412 25.68 -18.48 8.42
C GLU A 412 25.81 -17.70 7.12
N LYS A 413 24.69 -17.18 6.57
CA LYS A 413 24.71 -16.29 5.39
C LYS A 413 25.43 -14.96 5.67
N ILE A 414 25.16 -14.35 6.82
CA ILE A 414 25.86 -13.09 7.23
C ILE A 414 27.35 -13.35 7.35
N ILE A 415 27.76 -14.41 8.03
CA ILE A 415 29.19 -14.78 8.18
C ILE A 415 29.82 -15.03 6.81
N TYR A 416 29.14 -15.74 5.92
CA TYR A 416 29.61 -15.96 4.56
C TYR A 416 29.90 -14.65 3.83
N CYS A 417 28.98 -13.68 3.90
CA CYS A 417 29.18 -12.37 3.29
C CYS A 417 30.32 -11.57 3.93
N ILE A 418 30.53 -11.69 5.25
CA ILE A 418 31.64 -11.06 5.95
C ILE A 418 32.99 -11.65 5.51
N ASP A 419 33.05 -12.97 5.32
CA ASP A 419 34.27 -13.69 4.93
C ASP A 419 34.62 -13.53 3.43
N HIS A 420 33.63 -13.17 2.59
CA HIS A 420 33.78 -13.10 1.14
C HIS A 420 33.35 -11.73 0.59
N LYS A 421 33.83 -10.65 1.22
CA LYS A 421 33.49 -9.26 0.82
C LYS A 421 33.92 -8.95 -0.62
N ASP A 422 34.97 -9.59 -1.09
CA ASP A 422 35.56 -9.44 -2.43
C ASP A 422 34.60 -9.81 -3.56
N ILE A 423 33.69 -10.79 -3.36
CA ILE A 423 32.71 -11.20 -4.39
C ILE A 423 31.38 -10.48 -4.29
N LEU A 424 31.11 -9.72 -3.22
CA LEU A 424 29.80 -9.10 -3.01
C LEU A 424 29.48 -8.04 -4.07
N SER A 425 30.48 -7.39 -4.64
CA SER A 425 30.28 -6.45 -5.76
C SER A 425 29.68 -7.16 -6.99
N ASP A 426 30.19 -8.34 -7.32
CA ASP A 426 29.69 -9.12 -8.47
C ASP A 426 28.28 -9.64 -8.20
N ILE A 427 28.03 -10.15 -7.00
CA ILE A 427 26.67 -10.57 -6.58
C ILE A 427 25.71 -9.39 -6.64
N GLY A 428 26.14 -8.20 -6.23
CA GLY A 428 25.36 -6.96 -6.29
C GLY A 428 25.02 -6.55 -7.72
N GLN A 429 25.98 -6.67 -8.67
CA GLN A 429 25.72 -6.41 -10.09
C GLN A 429 24.69 -7.39 -10.68
N GLU A 430 24.76 -8.66 -10.31
CA GLU A 430 23.75 -9.65 -10.70
C GLU A 430 22.39 -9.36 -10.04
N SER A 431 22.39 -8.88 -8.79
CA SER A 431 21.18 -8.38 -8.09
C SER A 431 20.56 -7.19 -8.82
N ARG A 432 21.39 -6.26 -9.32
CA ARG A 432 20.95 -5.11 -10.12
C ARG A 432 20.21 -5.53 -11.38
N LYS A 433 20.62 -6.61 -12.05
CA LYS A 433 19.92 -7.15 -13.24
C LYS A 433 18.49 -7.61 -12.91
N ILE A 434 18.22 -8.05 -11.67
CA ILE A 434 16.84 -8.37 -11.25
C ILE A 434 15.99 -7.09 -11.27
N TYR A 435 16.51 -5.97 -10.70
CA TYR A 435 15.81 -4.70 -10.77
C TYR A 435 15.56 -4.27 -12.23
N GLU A 436 16.56 -4.30 -13.07
CA GLU A 436 16.48 -3.86 -14.48
C GLU A 436 15.46 -4.68 -15.27
N ASN A 437 15.41 -6.00 -15.05
CA ASN A 437 14.54 -6.90 -15.79
C ASN A 437 13.08 -6.90 -15.30
N TYR A 438 12.83 -6.58 -14.03
CA TYR A 438 11.51 -6.80 -13.43
C TYR A 438 10.89 -5.57 -12.77
N PHE A 439 11.69 -4.58 -12.36
CA PHE A 439 11.23 -3.43 -11.58
C PHE A 439 11.58 -2.08 -12.22
N SER A 440 12.14 -2.07 -13.41
CA SER A 440 12.47 -0.88 -14.19
C SER A 440 11.23 -0.27 -14.85
N VAL A 441 11.39 0.93 -15.39
CA VAL A 441 10.33 1.60 -16.14
C VAL A 441 9.97 0.83 -17.40
N GLU A 442 10.94 0.26 -18.11
CA GLU A 442 10.73 -0.54 -19.31
C GLU A 442 9.89 -1.80 -19.02
N ALA A 443 10.17 -2.49 -17.89
CA ALA A 443 9.38 -3.64 -17.44
C ALA A 443 7.93 -3.25 -17.13
N MET A 444 7.69 -2.04 -16.57
CA MET A 444 6.35 -1.54 -16.31
C MET A 444 5.63 -1.15 -17.61
N GLU A 445 6.31 -0.48 -18.55
CA GLU A 445 5.75 -0.15 -19.86
C GLU A 445 5.26 -1.42 -20.59
N GLU A 446 6.06 -2.51 -20.58
CA GLU A 446 5.65 -3.80 -21.13
C GLU A 446 4.42 -4.40 -20.42
N ASN A 447 4.35 -4.29 -19.10
CA ASN A 447 3.19 -4.76 -18.34
C ASN A 447 1.92 -3.97 -18.73
N LEU A 448 2.02 -2.65 -18.84
CA LEU A 448 0.90 -1.80 -19.22
C LEU A 448 0.43 -2.05 -20.66
N LEU A 449 1.34 -2.30 -21.60
CA LEU A 449 0.99 -2.71 -22.97
C LEU A 449 0.25 -4.06 -22.99
N ARG A 450 0.68 -5.03 -22.19
CA ARG A 450 -0.04 -6.32 -22.05
C ARG A 450 -1.44 -6.15 -21.46
N ILE A 451 -1.59 -5.24 -20.49
CA ILE A 451 -2.90 -4.88 -19.94
C ILE A 451 -3.78 -4.29 -21.05
N GLU A 452 -3.27 -3.29 -21.79
CA GLU A 452 -4.01 -2.65 -22.88
C GLU A 452 -4.50 -3.68 -23.92
N ASP A 453 -3.63 -4.60 -24.34
CA ASP A 453 -3.98 -5.68 -25.27
C ASP A 453 -5.05 -6.63 -24.70
N ARG A 454 -5.00 -6.93 -23.42
CA ARG A 454 -5.93 -7.85 -22.76
C ARG A 454 -7.31 -7.24 -22.57
N VAL A 455 -7.39 -5.97 -22.20
CA VAL A 455 -8.67 -5.29 -21.94
C VAL A 455 -9.41 -4.87 -23.22
N ARG A 456 -8.72 -4.87 -24.37
CA ARG A 456 -9.31 -4.59 -25.71
C ARG A 456 -9.88 -5.82 -26.40
N ARG A 457 -9.57 -7.03 -25.95
CA ARG A 457 -10.10 -8.31 -26.47
C ARG A 457 -11.43 -8.65 -25.83
#